data_57c406999ddd857977fd669e91214f04
#
_entry.id   57c406999ddd857977fd669e91214f04
#
_cell.length_a   1.000
_cell.length_b   1.000
_cell.length_c   1.000
_cell.angle_alpha   90.00
_cell.angle_beta   90.00
_cell.angle_gamma   90.00
#
_symmetry.space_group_name_H-M   'P 1'
#
loop_
_entity.id
_entity.type
_entity.pdbx_description
1 polymer ?
#
loop_
_entity_poly.entity_id
_entity_poly.type
_entity_poly.pdbx_seq_one_letter_code
_entity_poly.pdbx_strand_id
1 'polypeptide(L)'
;AWQLKSAEFSAEEPKEAGFLLANMGAFALYDLRIAGFSAQEITNAFLLNKQIIGSLEILKNAGFSAKDLSEVTKPDETEKLYTLQNLIKAGFSAQELKYAGFSAKELKDANAEFSAQILKDAGFSAQELKEVGFSAQELINAGFSVKVLELINRLSNDKKLYLNKH
;
A
#
# COMPACT_ATOMS: atom_id res chain seq x y z
N ALA A 1 18.80 12.79 15.55
CA ALA A 1 18.44 11.82 14.49
C ALA A 1 19.27 12.01 13.22
N TRP A 2 19.45 13.24 12.67
CA TRP A 2 20.28 13.46 11.47
C TRP A 2 21.76 13.15 11.69
N GLN A 3 22.29 13.32 12.90
CA GLN A 3 23.66 12.94 13.27
C GLN A 3 23.88 11.41 13.21
N LEU A 4 22.84 10.61 13.42
CA LEU A 4 22.90 9.16 13.31
C LEU A 4 23.05 8.68 11.86
N LYS A 5 22.47 9.37 10.89
CA LYS A 5 22.59 9.01 9.47
C LYS A 5 23.85 9.55 8.80
N SER A 6 24.42 10.66 9.30
CA SER A 6 25.68 11.21 8.82
C SER A 6 26.95 10.52 9.41
N ALA A 7 26.79 9.81 10.51
CA ALA A 7 27.82 8.90 11.02
C ALA A 7 27.57 7.54 10.37
N GLU A 8 28.23 7.23 9.25
CA GLU A 8 28.14 5.94 8.56
C GLU A 8 28.04 4.80 9.57
N PHE A 9 26.79 4.38 9.88
CA PHE A 9 26.54 3.26 10.76
C PHE A 9 27.11 2.00 10.09
N SER A 10 28.21 1.48 10.60
CA SER A 10 28.74 0.21 10.16
C SER A 10 27.76 -0.91 10.55
N ALA A 11 27.74 -1.98 9.76
CA ALA A 11 26.85 -3.13 9.99
C ALA A 11 27.02 -3.82 11.36
N GLU A 12 27.97 -3.42 12.18
CA GLU A 12 28.24 -3.97 13.52
C GLU A 12 27.51 -3.25 14.66
N GLU A 13 26.94 -2.05 14.42
CA GLU A 13 26.21 -1.25 15.43
C GLU A 13 24.68 -1.40 15.45
N PRO A 14 24.02 -2.29 14.68
CA PRO A 14 22.57 -2.42 14.66
C PRO A 14 21.96 -2.83 16.01
N LYS A 15 22.74 -3.47 16.89
CA LYS A 15 22.23 -3.95 18.19
C LYS A 15 21.94 -2.81 19.16
N GLU A 16 22.80 -1.80 19.22
CA GLU A 16 22.57 -0.64 20.09
C GLU A 16 21.53 0.30 19.54
N ALA A 17 21.52 0.54 18.21
CA ALA A 17 20.46 1.32 17.55
C ALA A 17 19.10 0.63 17.69
N GLY A 18 19.04 -0.70 17.54
CA GLY A 18 17.81 -1.45 17.71
C GLY A 18 17.27 -1.45 19.14
N PHE A 19 18.12 -1.48 20.16
CA PHE A 19 17.69 -1.35 21.56
C PHE A 19 17.14 0.06 21.86
N LEU A 20 17.73 1.09 21.29
CA LEU A 20 17.22 2.46 21.37
C LEU A 20 15.86 2.59 20.64
N LEU A 21 15.74 2.04 19.43
CA LEU A 21 14.52 2.10 18.62
C LEU A 21 13.34 1.40 19.28
N ALA A 22 13.58 0.32 19.96
CA ALA A 22 12.55 -0.50 20.61
C ALA A 22 11.84 0.18 21.77
N ASN A 23 12.52 1.08 22.45
CA ASN A 23 11.97 1.85 23.56
C ASN A 23 11.41 3.21 23.12
N MET A 24 11.48 3.51 21.82
CA MET A 24 11.05 4.77 21.25
C MET A 24 9.61 4.67 20.74
N GLY A 25 8.72 5.55 21.21
CA GLY A 25 7.34 5.66 20.73
C GLY A 25 7.26 6.20 19.28
N ALA A 26 6.04 6.34 18.76
CA ALA A 26 5.77 6.80 17.38
C ALA A 26 6.47 8.12 17.00
N PHE A 27 6.68 9.02 17.94
CA PHE A 27 7.42 10.28 17.72
C PHE A 27 8.86 10.05 17.27
N ALA A 28 9.52 9.07 17.87
CA ALA A 28 10.91 8.77 17.52
C ALA A 28 11.04 8.10 16.16
N LEU A 29 10.06 7.30 15.74
CA LEU A 29 9.99 6.75 14.39
C LEU A 29 9.76 7.85 13.34
N TYR A 30 8.96 8.85 13.67
CA TYR A 30 8.79 10.04 12.84
C TYR A 30 10.13 10.78 12.66
N ASP A 31 10.88 11.00 13.75
CA ASP A 31 12.19 11.67 13.69
C ASP A 31 13.21 10.88 12.85
N LEU A 32 13.21 9.54 12.96
CA LEU A 32 14.06 8.68 12.13
C LEU A 32 13.69 8.78 10.65
N ARG A 33 12.39 8.78 10.34
CA ARG A 33 11.92 8.99 8.95
C ARG A 33 12.36 10.34 8.42
N ILE A 34 12.22 11.42 9.20
CA ILE A 34 12.68 12.77 8.81
C ILE A 34 14.20 12.82 8.64
N ALA A 35 14.94 12.06 9.45
CA ALA A 35 16.40 11.89 9.29
C ALA A 35 16.76 11.06 8.03
N GLY A 36 15.75 10.52 7.32
CA GLY A 36 15.90 9.81 6.06
C GLY A 36 16.11 8.30 6.21
N PHE A 37 15.81 7.69 7.36
CA PHE A 37 15.77 6.24 7.48
C PHE A 37 14.56 5.67 6.73
N SER A 38 14.80 4.65 5.92
CA SER A 38 13.76 3.93 5.18
C SER A 38 12.95 2.99 6.08
N ALA A 39 11.77 2.58 5.61
CA ALA A 39 10.97 1.56 6.28
C ALA A 39 11.74 0.24 6.43
N GLN A 40 12.56 -0.13 5.43
CA GLN A 40 13.39 -1.34 5.46
C GLN A 40 14.45 -1.29 6.56
N GLU A 41 15.21 -0.18 6.65
CA GLU A 41 16.26 -0.01 7.67
C GLU A 41 15.68 -0.09 9.08
N ILE A 42 14.56 0.60 9.32
CA ILE A 42 13.88 0.58 10.60
C ILE A 42 13.35 -0.82 10.92
N THR A 43 12.71 -1.48 9.96
CA THR A 43 12.18 -2.83 10.15
C THR A 43 13.29 -3.83 10.45
N ASN A 44 14.39 -3.78 9.73
CA ASN A 44 15.55 -4.65 9.97
C ASN A 44 16.10 -4.47 11.40
N ALA A 45 16.23 -3.23 11.87
CA ALA A 45 16.69 -2.94 13.22
C ALA A 45 15.77 -3.51 14.30
N PHE A 46 14.45 -3.49 14.09
CA PHE A 46 13.46 -4.11 14.98
C PHE A 46 13.53 -5.64 14.97
N LEU A 47 13.64 -6.26 13.79
CA LEU A 47 13.71 -7.72 13.66
C LEU A 47 14.96 -8.31 14.29
N LEU A 48 16.12 -7.65 14.16
CA LEU A 48 17.36 -8.05 14.78
C LEU A 48 17.28 -8.11 16.32
N ASN A 49 16.44 -7.27 16.92
CA ASN A 49 16.25 -7.23 18.37
C ASN A 49 15.11 -8.13 18.88
N LYS A 50 14.57 -9.01 18.04
CA LYS A 50 13.40 -9.89 18.38
C LYS A 50 12.20 -9.12 18.94
N GLN A 51 12.13 -7.83 18.68
CA GLN A 51 10.97 -7.05 19.06
C GLN A 51 9.97 -7.10 17.92
N ILE A 52 8.77 -7.51 18.25
CA ILE A 52 7.63 -7.38 17.34
C ILE A 52 7.50 -5.89 17.07
N ILE A 53 7.71 -5.50 15.82
CA ILE A 53 7.41 -4.13 15.36
C ILE A 53 6.02 -3.83 15.91
N GLY A 54 5.92 -2.81 16.71
CA GLY A 54 4.63 -2.27 17.08
C GLY A 54 3.82 -2.15 15.80
N SER A 55 2.54 -2.45 15.85
CA SER A 55 1.68 -2.67 14.67
C SER A 55 2.06 -1.76 13.49
N LEU A 56 1.89 -2.20 12.26
CA LEU A 56 2.04 -1.37 11.03
C LEU A 56 1.40 0.02 11.17
N GLU A 57 0.40 0.13 12.04
CA GLU A 57 -0.24 1.36 12.44
C GLU A 57 0.74 2.37 13.03
N ILE A 58 1.73 1.93 13.82
CA ILE A 58 2.76 2.83 14.38
C ILE A 58 3.66 3.38 13.26
N LEU A 59 4.06 2.54 12.30
CA LEU A 59 4.83 2.98 11.14
C LEU A 59 4.02 3.93 10.24
N LYS A 60 2.73 3.65 10.04
CA LYS A 60 1.81 4.56 9.35
C LYS A 60 1.72 5.89 10.08
N ASN A 61 1.53 5.89 11.40
CA ASN A 61 1.45 7.09 12.23
C ASN A 61 2.77 7.89 12.26
N ALA A 62 3.90 7.21 12.08
CA ALA A 62 5.20 7.85 11.84
C ALA A 62 5.34 8.43 10.43
N GLY A 63 4.32 8.26 9.56
CA GLY A 63 4.24 8.84 8.23
C GLY A 63 4.87 8.01 7.12
N PHE A 64 5.13 6.72 7.34
CA PHE A 64 5.49 5.82 6.24
C PHE A 64 4.28 5.55 5.36
N SER A 65 4.44 5.68 4.05
CA SER A 65 3.38 5.43 3.08
C SER A 65 3.10 3.93 2.91
N ALA A 66 1.92 3.60 2.38
CA ALA A 66 1.62 2.22 1.99
C ALA A 66 2.65 1.65 1.00
N LYS A 67 3.19 2.51 0.13
CA LYS A 67 4.25 2.13 -0.82
C LYS A 67 5.53 1.75 -0.09
N ASP A 68 6.03 2.61 0.82
CA ASP A 68 7.26 2.32 1.57
C ASP A 68 7.17 0.99 2.30
N LEU A 69 6.02 0.72 2.93
CA LEU A 69 5.79 -0.52 3.69
C LEU A 69 5.57 -1.74 2.79
N SER A 70 4.93 -1.58 1.63
CA SER A 70 4.72 -2.67 0.68
C SER A 70 6.02 -3.15 0.02
N GLU A 71 7.07 -2.35 0.06
CA GLU A 71 8.38 -2.67 -0.50
C GLU A 71 9.30 -3.36 0.51
N VAL A 72 8.98 -3.33 1.81
CA VAL A 72 9.77 -3.99 2.86
C VAL A 72 9.79 -5.50 2.65
N THR A 73 11.00 -6.06 2.63
CA THR A 73 11.22 -7.51 2.52
C THR A 73 11.68 -8.10 3.84
N LYS A 74 11.51 -9.41 4.00
CA LYS A 74 12.12 -10.14 5.10
C LYS A 74 13.65 -10.10 4.97
N PRO A 75 14.39 -10.13 6.09
CA PRO A 75 15.84 -10.22 6.04
C PRO A 75 16.27 -11.46 5.23
N ASP A 76 17.25 -11.26 4.36
CA ASP A 76 17.82 -12.30 3.50
C ASP A 76 16.85 -13.00 2.53
N GLU A 77 15.65 -12.44 2.35
CA GLU A 77 14.62 -12.95 1.46
C GLU A 77 14.13 -11.87 0.48
N THR A 78 13.56 -12.31 -0.65
CA THR A 78 12.87 -11.43 -1.59
C THR A 78 11.37 -11.29 -1.29
N GLU A 79 10.88 -12.08 -0.34
CA GLU A 79 9.48 -12.08 0.06
C GLU A 79 9.12 -10.80 0.82
N LYS A 80 7.97 -10.22 0.46
CA LYS A 80 7.44 -9.03 1.14
C LYS A 80 7.06 -9.36 2.58
N LEU A 81 7.50 -8.52 3.52
CA LEU A 81 7.17 -8.68 4.92
C LEU A 81 5.71 -8.33 5.21
N TYR A 82 5.20 -7.29 4.55
CA TYR A 82 3.85 -6.79 4.75
C TYR A 82 2.98 -7.04 3.52
N THR A 83 1.91 -7.77 3.72
CA THR A 83 0.91 -8.07 2.69
C THR A 83 -0.11 -6.93 2.57
N LEU A 84 -0.87 -6.91 1.47
CA LEU A 84 -2.01 -5.99 1.31
C LEU A 84 -2.99 -6.07 2.49
N GLN A 85 -3.26 -7.27 3.01
CA GLN A 85 -4.13 -7.47 4.17
C GLN A 85 -3.57 -6.80 5.44
N ASN A 86 -2.24 -6.83 5.62
CA ASN A 86 -1.61 -6.15 6.75
C ASN A 86 -1.78 -4.63 6.64
N LEU A 87 -1.61 -4.07 5.43
CA LEU A 87 -1.78 -2.64 5.17
C LEU A 87 -3.24 -2.20 5.38
N ILE A 88 -4.21 -2.99 4.91
CA ILE A 88 -5.64 -2.71 5.15
C ILE A 88 -5.94 -2.70 6.65
N LYS A 89 -5.48 -3.69 7.40
CA LYS A 89 -5.65 -3.76 8.86
C LYS A 89 -4.98 -2.59 9.60
N ALA A 90 -3.87 -2.08 9.06
CA ALA A 90 -3.22 -0.87 9.58
C ALA A 90 -3.98 0.42 9.21
N GLY A 91 -5.10 0.33 8.53
CA GLY A 91 -5.99 1.44 8.21
C GLY A 91 -5.56 2.27 7.00
N PHE A 92 -4.74 1.73 6.09
CA PHE A 92 -4.47 2.41 4.82
C PHE A 92 -5.74 2.45 3.96
N SER A 93 -6.06 3.63 3.45
CA SER A 93 -7.21 3.87 2.58
C SER A 93 -6.99 3.27 1.18
N ALA A 94 -8.08 3.05 0.45
CA ALA A 94 -8.03 2.60 -0.94
C ALA A 94 -7.17 3.53 -1.83
N GLN A 95 -7.18 4.83 -1.54
CA GLN A 95 -6.37 5.81 -2.27
C GLN A 95 -4.87 5.64 -2.00
N GLU A 96 -4.46 5.47 -0.72
CA GLU A 96 -3.07 5.23 -0.34
C GLU A 96 -2.56 3.91 -0.93
N LEU A 97 -3.41 2.86 -0.93
CA LEU A 97 -3.10 1.56 -1.51
C LEU A 97 -2.99 1.63 -3.05
N LYS A 98 -3.85 2.41 -3.72
CA LYS A 98 -3.70 2.67 -5.15
C LYS A 98 -2.38 3.37 -5.46
N TYR A 99 -2.00 4.39 -4.68
CA TYR A 99 -0.69 5.06 -4.84
C TYR A 99 0.49 4.12 -4.58
N ALA A 100 0.31 3.11 -3.75
CA ALA A 100 1.30 2.05 -3.55
C ALA A 100 1.36 1.04 -4.73
N GLY A 101 0.47 1.16 -5.71
CA GLY A 101 0.46 0.34 -6.92
C GLY A 101 -0.51 -0.85 -6.88
N PHE A 102 -1.33 -0.98 -5.83
CA PHE A 102 -2.35 -2.03 -5.78
C PHE A 102 -3.48 -1.76 -6.77
N SER A 103 -3.85 -2.77 -7.54
CA SER A 103 -4.92 -2.73 -8.54
C SER A 103 -6.32 -2.77 -7.90
N ALA A 104 -7.32 -2.33 -8.65
CA ALA A 104 -8.73 -2.45 -8.26
C ALA A 104 -9.13 -3.90 -7.94
N LYS A 105 -8.55 -4.87 -8.67
CA LYS A 105 -8.81 -6.30 -8.45
C LYS A 105 -8.28 -6.75 -7.09
N GLU A 106 -7.02 -6.44 -6.78
CA GLU A 106 -6.40 -6.82 -5.50
C GLU A 106 -7.15 -6.21 -4.32
N LEU A 107 -7.56 -4.94 -4.42
CA LEU A 107 -8.31 -4.27 -3.37
C LEU A 107 -9.69 -4.90 -3.17
N LYS A 108 -10.43 -5.15 -4.24
CA LYS A 108 -11.75 -5.79 -4.18
C LYS A 108 -11.68 -7.20 -3.60
N ASP A 109 -10.69 -7.99 -4.03
CA ASP A 109 -10.49 -9.37 -3.56
C ASP A 109 -10.02 -9.40 -2.08
N ALA A 110 -9.28 -8.38 -1.65
CA ALA A 110 -8.73 -8.30 -0.31
C ALA A 110 -9.76 -7.88 0.75
N ASN A 111 -10.72 -7.03 0.40
CA ASN A 111 -11.73 -6.54 1.34
C ASN A 111 -13.04 -6.20 0.63
N ALA A 112 -14.11 -6.89 1.02
CA ALA A 112 -15.46 -6.67 0.49
C ALA A 112 -16.01 -5.25 0.80
N GLU A 113 -15.42 -4.53 1.76
CA GLU A 113 -15.81 -3.14 2.08
C GLU A 113 -15.36 -2.14 1.01
N PHE A 114 -14.41 -2.51 0.14
CA PHE A 114 -14.01 -1.67 -0.99
C PHE A 114 -15.10 -1.67 -2.08
N SER A 115 -16.16 -0.92 -1.83
CA SER A 115 -17.25 -0.69 -2.78
C SER A 115 -16.80 0.09 -4.02
N ALA A 116 -17.63 0.05 -5.08
CA ALA A 116 -17.39 0.85 -6.29
C ALA A 116 -17.23 2.36 -5.99
N GLN A 117 -17.96 2.88 -5.00
CA GLN A 117 -17.84 4.28 -4.57
C GLN A 117 -16.47 4.56 -3.97
N ILE A 118 -16.02 3.73 -3.01
CA ILE A 118 -14.71 3.91 -2.35
C ILE A 118 -13.57 3.82 -3.38
N LEU A 119 -13.64 2.87 -4.30
CA LEU A 119 -12.62 2.72 -5.33
C LEU A 119 -12.65 3.85 -6.37
N LYS A 120 -13.84 4.37 -6.71
CA LYS A 120 -13.97 5.59 -7.54
C LYS A 120 -13.32 6.78 -6.84
N ASP A 121 -13.61 7.00 -5.55
CA ASP A 121 -13.06 8.11 -4.77
C ASP A 121 -11.53 7.98 -4.60
N ALA A 122 -11.02 6.75 -4.59
CA ALA A 122 -9.59 6.45 -4.70
C ALA A 122 -9.01 6.71 -6.10
N GLY A 123 -9.86 7.07 -7.07
CA GLY A 123 -9.44 7.46 -8.41
C GLY A 123 -9.38 6.31 -9.43
N PHE A 124 -9.97 5.15 -9.14
CA PHE A 124 -10.13 4.10 -10.15
C PHE A 124 -11.19 4.49 -11.17
N SER A 125 -10.93 4.21 -12.45
CA SER A 125 -11.84 4.51 -13.56
C SER A 125 -13.01 3.53 -13.62
N ALA A 126 -14.09 3.93 -14.28
CA ALA A 126 -15.21 3.03 -14.54
C ALA A 126 -14.82 1.78 -15.35
N GLN A 127 -13.82 1.90 -16.24
CA GLN A 127 -13.29 0.77 -17.00
C GLN A 127 -12.62 -0.25 -16.09
N GLU A 128 -11.71 0.19 -15.22
CA GLU A 128 -11.00 -0.69 -14.27
C GLU A 128 -12.00 -1.40 -13.34
N LEU A 129 -12.98 -0.67 -12.81
CA LEU A 129 -13.97 -1.26 -11.91
C LEU A 129 -14.91 -2.24 -12.61
N LYS A 130 -15.26 -1.98 -13.87
CA LYS A 130 -16.03 -2.92 -14.69
C LYS A 130 -15.25 -4.20 -14.96
N GLU A 131 -13.96 -4.10 -15.29
CA GLU A 131 -13.07 -5.23 -15.56
C GLU A 131 -12.93 -6.17 -14.35
N VAL A 132 -13.00 -5.61 -13.14
CA VAL A 132 -12.97 -6.40 -11.90
C VAL A 132 -14.37 -6.84 -11.44
N GLY A 133 -15.39 -6.67 -12.29
CA GLY A 133 -16.71 -7.26 -12.13
C GLY A 133 -17.67 -6.45 -11.25
N PHE A 134 -17.52 -5.12 -11.15
CA PHE A 134 -18.61 -4.28 -10.68
C PHE A 134 -19.69 -4.16 -11.76
N SER A 135 -20.94 -4.34 -11.38
CA SER A 135 -22.08 -4.20 -12.27
C SER A 135 -22.30 -2.75 -12.72
N ALA A 136 -23.01 -2.56 -13.84
CA ALA A 136 -23.36 -1.23 -14.30
C ALA A 136 -24.16 -0.44 -13.24
N GLN A 137 -25.05 -1.13 -12.49
CA GLN A 137 -25.83 -0.49 -11.44
C GLN A 137 -24.96 0.00 -10.28
N GLU A 138 -23.98 -0.82 -9.83
CA GLU A 138 -23.04 -0.41 -8.78
C GLU A 138 -22.19 0.80 -9.22
N LEU A 139 -21.77 0.83 -10.48
CA LEU A 139 -21.02 1.95 -11.03
C LEU A 139 -21.88 3.23 -11.16
N ILE A 140 -23.15 3.10 -11.54
CA ILE A 140 -24.10 4.23 -11.56
C ILE A 140 -24.33 4.75 -10.14
N ASN A 141 -24.57 3.85 -9.18
CA ASN A 141 -24.75 4.21 -7.78
C ASN A 141 -23.50 4.88 -7.18
N ALA A 142 -22.33 4.48 -7.62
CA ALA A 142 -21.05 5.15 -7.30
C ALA A 142 -20.89 6.49 -8.03
N GLY A 143 -21.85 6.92 -8.85
CA GLY A 143 -21.86 8.22 -9.53
C GLY A 143 -20.98 8.27 -10.78
N PHE A 144 -20.74 7.16 -11.47
CA PHE A 144 -20.23 7.20 -12.83
C PHE A 144 -21.35 7.54 -13.81
N SER A 145 -21.04 8.32 -14.85
CA SER A 145 -22.01 8.70 -15.85
C SER A 145 -22.47 7.51 -16.70
N VAL A 146 -23.79 7.40 -16.91
CA VAL A 146 -24.37 6.38 -17.79
C VAL A 146 -23.74 6.44 -19.19
N LYS A 147 -23.52 7.64 -19.73
CA LYS A 147 -22.86 7.82 -21.05
C LYS A 147 -21.47 7.21 -21.11
N VAL A 148 -20.70 7.33 -20.03
CA VAL A 148 -19.35 6.72 -19.93
C VAL A 148 -19.46 5.20 -19.95
N LEU A 149 -20.42 4.63 -19.22
CA LEU A 149 -20.62 3.18 -19.17
C LEU A 149 -21.12 2.62 -20.52
N GLU A 150 -21.99 3.33 -21.22
CA GLU A 150 -22.42 2.98 -22.57
C GLU A 150 -21.25 2.98 -23.55
N LEU A 151 -20.40 4.01 -23.50
CA LEU A 151 -19.19 4.09 -24.33
C LEU A 151 -18.24 2.93 -24.07
N ILE A 152 -17.97 2.61 -22.80
CA ILE A 152 -17.14 1.46 -22.40
C ILE A 152 -17.73 0.15 -22.94
N ASN A 153 -19.05 -0.03 -22.89
CA ASN A 153 -19.73 -1.20 -23.43
C ASN A 153 -19.55 -1.33 -24.94
N ARG A 154 -19.72 -0.24 -25.67
CA ARG A 154 -19.54 -0.21 -27.15
C ARG A 154 -18.10 -0.59 -27.52
N LEU A 155 -17.10 0.08 -26.93
CA LEU A 155 -15.69 -0.18 -27.20
C LEU A 155 -15.28 -1.64 -26.87
N SER A 156 -15.82 -2.20 -25.80
CA SER A 156 -15.55 -3.58 -25.40
C SER A 156 -16.16 -4.58 -26.41
N ASN A 157 -17.34 -4.29 -26.97
CA ASN A 157 -17.99 -5.12 -27.99
C ASN A 157 -17.25 -5.02 -29.34
N ASP A 158 -16.83 -3.82 -29.74
CA ASP A 158 -16.08 -3.61 -30.97
C ASP A 158 -14.73 -4.35 -30.93
N LYS A 159 -14.04 -4.34 -29.79
CA LYS A 159 -12.80 -5.10 -29.58
C LYS A 159 -13.03 -6.62 -29.69
N LYS A 160 -14.11 -7.14 -29.11
CA LYS A 160 -14.46 -8.55 -29.23
C LYS A 160 -14.77 -8.95 -30.68
N LEU A 161 -15.50 -8.12 -31.42
CA LEU A 161 -15.80 -8.35 -32.83
C LEU A 161 -14.54 -8.38 -33.70
N TYR A 162 -13.57 -7.51 -33.40
CA TYR A 162 -12.30 -7.48 -34.13
C TYR A 162 -11.46 -8.74 -33.87
N LEU A 163 -11.34 -9.16 -32.60
CA LEU A 163 -10.58 -10.35 -32.21
C LEU A 163 -11.17 -11.67 -32.73
N ASN A 164 -12.48 -11.73 -32.93
CA ASN A 164 -13.16 -12.93 -33.46
C ASN A 164 -13.08 -13.04 -35.00
N LYS A 165 -12.57 -12.02 -35.68
CA LYS A 165 -12.41 -11.99 -37.16
C LYS A 165 -11.01 -12.28 -37.61
N HIS A 166 -10.07 -12.42 -36.73
CA HIS A 166 -8.64 -12.66 -36.95
C HIS A 166 -8.13 -13.73 -36.02
#